data_f8083247748187a46c3601474bfa90b8
#
_entry.id   f8083247748187a46c3601474bfa90b8
#
_cell.length_a   1.000
_cell.length_b   1.000
_cell.length_c   1.000
_cell.angle_alpha   90.00
_cell.angle_beta   90.00
_cell.angle_gamma   90.00
#
_symmetry.space_group_name_H-M   'P 1'
#
loop_
_entity.id
_entity.type
_entity.pdbx_description
1 polymer ?
#
loop_
_entity_poly.entity_id
_entity_poly.type
_entity_poly.pdbx_seq_one_letter_code
_entity_poly.pdbx_strand_id
1 'polypeptide(L)'
;MIDLHSLLAARRRPRLLVRAARLGACDYRRDVHLPRLLGYGPLPAPAPALMRLLEIEEEQNDRRRAGDAGYSLTRHLDVLIAVVGEAALLDSLRPRAET
;
A
#
# COMPACT_ATOMS: atom_id res chain seq x y z
N MET A 1 -4.86 -16.05 -0.11
CA MET A 1 -5.75 -14.96 -0.55
C MET A 1 -5.42 -13.68 0.23
N ILE A 2 -5.24 -12.58 -0.48
CA ILE A 2 -5.08 -11.30 0.19
C ILE A 2 -6.46 -10.68 0.37
N ASP A 3 -6.89 -10.61 1.61
CA ASP A 3 -8.08 -9.83 1.96
C ASP A 3 -7.60 -8.46 2.44
N LEU A 4 -7.66 -7.49 1.55
CA LEU A 4 -7.17 -6.15 1.82
C LEU A 4 -7.92 -5.52 3.00
N HIS A 5 -9.22 -5.76 3.09
CA HIS A 5 -10.02 -5.22 4.18
C HIS A 5 -9.55 -5.74 5.53
N SER A 6 -9.36 -7.06 5.65
CA SER A 6 -8.85 -7.67 6.88
C SER A 6 -7.44 -7.24 7.20
N LEU A 7 -6.59 -7.11 6.16
CA LEU A 7 -5.21 -6.68 6.34
C LEU A 7 -5.15 -5.28 6.95
N LEU A 8 -5.92 -4.34 6.41
CA LEU A 8 -5.92 -2.96 6.89
C LEU A 8 -6.59 -2.83 8.26
N ALA A 9 -7.64 -3.62 8.51
CA ALA A 9 -8.31 -3.63 9.81
C ALA A 9 -7.37 -4.17 10.89
N ALA A 10 -6.64 -5.24 10.59
CA ALA A 10 -5.68 -5.81 11.54
C ALA A 10 -4.54 -4.83 11.87
N ARG A 11 -4.20 -3.95 10.96
CA ARG A 11 -3.16 -2.95 11.18
C ARG A 11 -3.64 -1.73 11.96
N ARG A 12 -4.94 -1.61 12.21
CA ARG A 12 -5.54 -0.52 13.00
C ARG A 12 -5.18 0.88 12.49
N ARG A 13 -5.32 1.10 11.20
CA ARG A 13 -5.09 2.40 10.62
C ARG A 13 -6.32 3.30 10.77
N PRO A 14 -6.13 4.64 10.87
CA PRO A 14 -7.26 5.54 10.91
C PRO A 14 -8.19 5.35 9.71
N ARG A 15 -9.49 5.35 9.96
CA ARG A 15 -10.48 5.13 8.90
C ARG A 15 -10.36 6.13 7.77
N LEU A 16 -10.13 7.40 8.09
CA LEU A 16 -9.99 8.45 7.09
C LEU A 16 -8.80 8.20 6.18
N LEU A 17 -7.70 7.75 6.75
CA LEU A 17 -6.49 7.43 5.99
C LEU A 17 -6.74 6.26 5.03
N VAL A 18 -7.42 5.23 5.50
CA VAL A 18 -7.76 4.05 4.69
C VAL A 18 -8.72 4.44 3.55
N ARG A 19 -9.73 5.25 3.86
CA ARG A 19 -10.68 5.70 2.83
C ARG A 19 -10.00 6.57 1.77
N ALA A 20 -9.14 7.48 2.19
CA ALA A 20 -8.39 8.31 1.26
C ALA A 20 -7.48 7.45 0.37
N ALA A 21 -6.85 6.42 0.93
CA ALA A 21 -6.02 5.51 0.14
C ALA A 21 -6.81 4.75 -0.90
N ARG A 22 -8.00 4.28 -0.55
CA ARG A 22 -8.87 3.57 -1.49
C ARG A 22 -9.33 4.46 -2.64
N LEU A 23 -9.66 5.70 -2.33
CA LEU A 23 -10.05 6.67 -3.36
C LEU A 23 -8.86 7.00 -4.26
N GLY A 24 -7.68 7.23 -3.69
CA GLY A 24 -6.48 7.53 -4.45
C GLY A 24 -6.01 6.36 -5.31
N ALA A 25 -6.31 5.13 -4.92
CA ALA A 25 -5.90 3.94 -5.66
C ALA A 25 -6.57 3.84 -7.03
N CYS A 26 -7.67 4.55 -7.27
CA CYS A 26 -8.30 4.60 -8.59
C CYS A 26 -7.35 5.18 -9.65
N ASP A 27 -6.46 6.05 -9.23
CA ASP A 27 -5.47 6.69 -10.12
C ASP A 27 -4.07 6.12 -9.95
N TYR A 28 -3.94 5.01 -9.23
CA TYR A 28 -2.65 4.41 -8.99
C TYR A 28 -2.03 3.87 -10.27
N ARG A 29 -0.76 4.24 -10.52
CA ARG A 29 0.03 3.75 -11.63
C ARG A 29 1.38 3.29 -11.11
N ARG A 30 1.63 2.00 -11.17
CA ARG A 30 2.84 1.41 -10.59
C ARG A 30 4.12 1.89 -11.28
N ASP A 31 4.06 2.18 -12.58
CA ASP A 31 5.21 2.69 -13.33
C ASP A 31 5.64 4.09 -12.89
N VAL A 32 4.72 4.86 -12.31
CA VAL A 32 4.99 6.20 -11.80
C VAL A 32 5.25 6.18 -10.29
N HIS A 33 4.43 5.44 -9.54
CA HIS A 33 4.44 5.54 -8.08
C HIS A 33 5.50 4.65 -7.43
N LEU A 34 5.71 3.43 -7.93
CA LEU A 34 6.69 2.52 -7.30
C LEU A 34 8.13 3.06 -7.31
N PRO A 35 8.63 3.66 -8.41
CA PRO A 35 9.99 4.22 -8.35
C PRO A 35 10.17 5.29 -7.28
N ARG A 36 9.14 6.08 -7.01
CA ARG A 36 9.19 7.11 -5.98
C ARG A 36 9.25 6.51 -4.58
N LEU A 37 8.62 5.36 -4.37
CA LEU A 37 8.49 4.73 -3.05
C LEU A 37 9.57 3.69 -2.79
N LEU A 38 9.95 2.93 -3.80
CA LEU A 38 10.88 1.81 -3.66
C LEU A 38 12.27 2.07 -4.26
N GLY A 39 12.43 3.19 -4.96
CA GLY A 39 13.66 3.49 -5.66
C GLY A 39 13.59 3.13 -7.13
N TYR A 40 14.50 3.68 -7.92
CA TYR A 40 14.54 3.49 -9.35
C TYR A 40 15.20 2.16 -9.70
N GLY A 41 14.81 1.59 -10.82
CA GLY A 41 15.29 0.31 -11.31
C GLY A 41 14.14 -0.48 -11.91
N PRO A 42 14.36 -1.78 -12.20
CA PRO A 42 13.28 -2.64 -12.73
C PRO A 42 12.12 -2.70 -11.75
N LEU A 43 10.90 -2.61 -12.26
CA LEU A 43 9.71 -2.71 -11.42
C LEU A 43 9.56 -4.13 -10.89
N PRO A 44 9.39 -4.31 -9.57
CA PRO A 44 9.13 -5.64 -9.02
C PRO A 44 7.73 -6.13 -9.40
N ALA A 45 7.53 -7.42 -9.37
CA ALA A 45 6.21 -8.01 -9.51
C ALA A 45 5.32 -7.59 -8.33
N PRO A 46 3.99 -7.68 -8.47
CA PRO A 46 3.08 -7.19 -7.42
C PRO A 46 3.31 -7.79 -6.03
N ALA A 47 3.59 -9.08 -5.90
CA ALA A 47 3.77 -9.68 -4.59
C ALA A 47 5.01 -9.15 -3.86
N PRO A 48 6.22 -9.15 -4.46
CA PRO A 48 7.38 -8.53 -3.81
C PRO A 48 7.20 -7.04 -3.57
N ALA A 49 6.55 -6.32 -4.50
CA ALA A 49 6.27 -4.90 -4.31
C ALA A 49 5.41 -4.67 -3.08
N LEU A 50 4.33 -5.45 -2.94
CA LEU A 50 3.43 -5.34 -1.81
C LEU A 50 4.15 -5.60 -0.48
N MET A 51 5.01 -6.62 -0.44
CA MET A 51 5.77 -6.93 0.76
C MET A 51 6.65 -5.76 1.20
N ARG A 52 7.36 -5.15 0.26
CA ARG A 52 8.21 -3.99 0.56
C ARG A 52 7.39 -2.78 1.00
N LEU A 53 6.26 -2.55 0.33
CA LEU A 53 5.37 -1.45 0.68
C LEU A 53 4.79 -1.61 2.08
N LEU A 54 4.45 -2.83 2.48
CA LEU A 54 3.94 -3.10 3.82
C LEU A 54 4.98 -2.82 4.89
N GLU A 55 6.25 -3.11 4.63
CA GLU A 55 7.33 -2.78 5.55
C GLU A 55 7.48 -1.27 5.71
N ILE A 56 7.46 -0.53 4.62
CA ILE A 56 7.55 0.92 4.64
C ILE A 56 6.33 1.52 5.35
N GLU A 57 5.16 0.98 5.08
CA GLU A 57 3.92 1.43 5.69
C GLU A 57 3.93 1.24 7.22
N GLU A 58 4.44 0.10 7.68
CA GLU A 58 4.57 -0.17 9.10
C GLU A 58 5.53 0.83 9.76
N GLU A 59 6.65 1.11 9.13
CA GLU A 59 7.60 2.11 9.61
C GLU A 59 6.97 3.49 9.69
N GLN A 60 6.21 3.89 8.66
CA GLN A 60 5.50 5.17 8.68
C GLN A 60 4.48 5.22 9.81
N ASN A 61 3.76 4.13 10.04
CA ASN A 61 2.78 4.10 11.11
C ASN A 61 3.43 4.18 12.49
N ASP A 62 4.57 3.54 12.68
CA ASP A 62 5.32 3.64 13.94
C ASP A 62 5.73 5.09 14.22
N ARG A 63 6.19 5.80 13.20
CA ARG A 63 6.53 7.22 13.31
C ARG A 63 5.31 8.07 13.65
N ARG A 64 4.17 7.77 13.04
CA ARG A 64 2.92 8.46 13.33
C ARG A 64 2.53 8.30 14.81
N ARG A 65 2.60 7.07 15.30
CA ARG A 65 2.23 6.75 16.69
C ARG A 65 3.19 7.37 17.69
N ALA A 66 4.46 7.48 17.32
CA ALA A 66 5.48 8.06 18.18
C ALA A 66 5.47 9.60 18.19
N GLY A 67 4.67 10.22 17.33
CA GLY A 67 4.69 11.68 17.18
C GLY A 67 5.98 12.20 16.62
N ASP A 68 6.66 11.40 15.79
CA ASP A 68 7.94 11.76 15.17
C ASP A 68 7.77 12.97 14.26
N ALA A 69 8.62 13.98 14.45
CA ALA A 69 8.57 15.20 13.64
C ALA A 69 8.88 14.92 12.16
N GLY A 70 9.56 13.81 11.85
CA GLY A 70 9.84 13.41 10.48
C GLY A 70 8.68 12.68 9.79
N TYR A 71 7.59 12.41 10.50
CA TYR A 71 6.44 11.76 9.91
C TYR A 71 5.74 12.68 8.91
N SER A 72 5.41 12.13 7.74
CA SER A 72 4.65 12.84 6.71
C SER A 72 3.36 12.09 6.43
N LEU A 73 2.23 12.74 6.66
CA LEU A 73 0.93 12.17 6.33
C LEU A 73 0.79 11.91 4.83
N THR A 74 1.29 12.84 4.02
CA THR A 74 1.24 12.70 2.56
C THR A 74 2.02 11.47 2.09
N ARG A 75 3.22 11.28 2.63
CA ARG A 75 4.01 10.10 2.27
C ARG A 75 3.36 8.80 2.74
N HIS A 76 2.82 8.80 3.95
CA HIS A 76 2.11 7.63 4.47
C HIS A 76 0.91 7.29 3.60
N LEU A 77 0.15 8.31 3.17
CA LEU A 77 -0.98 8.13 2.27
C LEU A 77 -0.52 7.56 0.92
N ASP A 78 0.57 8.08 0.35
CA ASP A 78 1.10 7.57 -0.91
C ASP A 78 1.46 6.09 -0.82
N VAL A 79 2.08 5.69 0.29
CA VAL A 79 2.42 4.27 0.52
C VAL A 79 1.15 3.42 0.61
N LEU A 80 0.15 3.89 1.33
CA LEU A 80 -1.12 3.17 1.45
C LEU A 80 -1.86 3.05 0.11
N ILE A 81 -1.84 4.10 -0.71
CA ILE A 81 -2.40 4.05 -2.06
C ILE A 81 -1.73 2.94 -2.86
N ALA A 82 -0.41 2.85 -2.79
CA ALA A 82 0.33 1.81 -3.51
C ALA A 82 0.02 0.42 -2.94
N VAL A 83 -0.13 0.29 -1.62
CA VAL A 83 -0.53 -0.98 -1.00
C VAL A 83 -1.89 -1.43 -1.55
N VAL A 84 -2.86 -0.54 -1.59
CA VAL A 84 -4.20 -0.86 -2.13
C VAL A 84 -4.09 -1.24 -3.60
N GLY A 85 -3.34 -0.46 -4.38
CA GLY A 85 -3.18 -0.69 -5.81
C GLY A 85 -2.50 -2.01 -6.13
N GLU A 86 -1.39 -2.32 -5.45
CA GLU A 86 -0.67 -3.58 -5.68
C GLU A 86 -1.45 -4.78 -5.19
N ALA A 87 -2.16 -4.65 -4.06
CA ALA A 87 -3.01 -5.75 -3.57
C ALA A 87 -4.15 -6.06 -4.55
N ALA A 88 -4.77 -5.02 -5.11
CA ALA A 88 -5.83 -5.20 -6.11
C ALA A 88 -5.29 -5.85 -7.37
N LEU A 89 -4.10 -5.43 -7.82
CA LEU A 89 -3.46 -6.01 -9.00
C LEU A 89 -3.11 -7.48 -8.75
N LEU A 90 -2.54 -7.79 -7.60
CA LEU A 90 -2.19 -9.16 -7.24
C LEU A 90 -3.44 -10.04 -7.21
N ASP A 91 -4.53 -9.54 -6.65
CA ASP A 91 -5.79 -10.28 -6.61
C ASP A 91 -6.34 -10.54 -8.01
N SER A 92 -6.20 -9.57 -8.92
CA SER A 92 -6.66 -9.72 -10.30
C SER A 92 -5.85 -10.76 -11.08
N LEU A 93 -4.63 -11.06 -10.66
CA LEU A 93 -3.77 -12.06 -11.30
C LEU A 93 -4.01 -13.47 -10.78
N ARG A 94 -4.83 -13.64 -9.75
CA ARG A 94 -5.13 -14.96 -9.22
C ARG A 94 -6.01 -15.75 -10.18
N PRO A 95 -5.74 -17.05 -10.34
CA PRO A 95 -6.65 -17.90 -11.09
C PRO A 95 -8.02 -17.90 -10.46
N ARG A 96 -9.08 -17.76 -11.28
CA ARG A 96 -10.44 -17.90 -10.77
C ARG A 96 -10.71 -19.35 -10.46
N ALA A 97 -11.33 -19.59 -9.31
CA ALA A 97 -11.83 -20.92 -9.00
C ALA A 97 -13.01 -21.20 -9.93
N GLU A 98 -12.88 -22.27 -10.70
CA GLU A 98 -13.98 -22.76 -11.54
C GLU A 98 -14.98 -23.51 -10.67
N THR A 99 -16.22 -23.15 -10.78
CA THR A 99 -17.29 -23.85 -10.07
C THR A 99 -18.21 -24.55 -11.03
#